data_d714eff70ea4d075f357e8b59d4729c2
#
_entry.id   d714eff70ea4d075f357e8b59d4729c2
#
_cell.length_a   1.000
_cell.length_b   1.000
_cell.length_c   1.000
_cell.angle_alpha   90.00
_cell.angle_beta   90.00
_cell.angle_gamma   90.00
#
_symmetry.space_group_name_H-M   'P 1'
#
loop_
_entity.id
_entity.type
_entity.pdbx_description
1 polymer ?
#
loop_
_entity_poly.entity_id
_entity_poly.type
_entity_poly.pdbx_seq_one_letter_code
_entity_poly.pdbx_strand_id
1 'polypeptide(L)'
;MSNFKVKEELYPAGKVGSKVPSFTVTDNDGKEVTLEELCQGKKYVLIDFWASWCNPCRKEIPNLKNIYEKYADKGFQIISISIDKKKADWEKALKEEQLPWPNYLDNGDVAAIYKVKMIPTMYLIDSNGIMVGENLRGETLVQKIAELYNN
;
A
#
# COMPACT_ATOMS: atom_id res chain seq x y z
N MET A 1 -12.19 -18.63 21.03
CA MET A 1 -10.74 -18.71 20.69
C MET A 1 -10.53 -19.19 19.27
N SER A 2 -11.12 -20.33 18.86
CA SER A 2 -11.03 -20.81 17.49
C SER A 2 -11.61 -19.80 16.47
N ASN A 3 -12.61 -19.01 16.84
CA ASN A 3 -13.23 -18.00 15.99
C ASN A 3 -12.24 -16.88 15.60
N PHE A 4 -11.26 -16.62 16.45
CA PHE A 4 -10.26 -15.60 16.23
C PHE A 4 -9.35 -15.97 15.05
N LYS A 5 -8.89 -17.22 15.00
CA LYS A 5 -8.05 -17.70 13.89
C LYS A 5 -8.78 -17.73 12.58
N VAL A 6 -10.06 -18.14 12.58
CA VAL A 6 -10.88 -18.18 11.38
C VAL A 6 -11.04 -16.78 10.79
N LYS A 7 -11.25 -15.77 11.65
CA LYS A 7 -11.36 -14.37 11.19
C LYS A 7 -10.05 -13.87 10.57
N GLU A 8 -8.92 -14.24 11.14
CA GLU A 8 -7.62 -13.84 10.61
C GLU A 8 -7.36 -14.46 9.24
N GLU A 9 -7.80 -15.70 9.02
CA GLU A 9 -7.65 -16.37 7.73
C GLU A 9 -8.54 -15.76 6.66
N LEU A 10 -9.77 -15.35 7.02
CA LEU A 10 -10.71 -14.74 6.08
C LEU A 10 -10.32 -13.32 5.71
N TYR A 11 -9.64 -12.62 6.60
CA TYR A 11 -9.25 -11.22 6.40
C TYR A 11 -7.75 -11.08 6.60
N PRO A 12 -6.94 -11.43 5.58
CA PRO A 12 -5.47 -11.53 5.71
C PRO A 12 -4.78 -10.33 6.36
N ALA A 13 -5.17 -9.11 6.02
CA ALA A 13 -4.62 -7.90 6.62
C ALA A 13 -5.57 -7.29 7.65
N GLY A 14 -6.59 -8.06 8.05
CA GLY A 14 -7.69 -7.57 8.86
C GLY A 14 -8.81 -7.07 7.96
N LYS A 15 -9.86 -6.58 8.57
CA LYS A 15 -11.00 -6.01 7.85
C LYS A 15 -11.08 -4.51 8.10
N VAL A 16 -11.89 -3.83 7.32
CA VAL A 16 -12.17 -2.40 7.55
C VAL A 16 -12.60 -2.21 9.01
N GLY A 17 -11.97 -1.26 9.68
CA GLY A 17 -12.18 -0.99 11.10
C GLY A 17 -11.19 -1.66 12.03
N SER A 18 -10.36 -2.59 11.55
CA SER A 18 -9.34 -3.25 12.37
C SER A 18 -7.96 -2.70 12.07
N LYS A 19 -7.04 -2.90 13.01
CA LYS A 19 -5.66 -2.46 12.86
C LYS A 19 -4.90 -3.43 11.97
N VAL A 20 -4.18 -2.91 10.95
CA VAL A 20 -3.38 -3.74 10.06
C VAL A 20 -2.09 -4.19 10.76
N PRO A 21 -1.50 -5.32 10.33
CA PRO A 21 -0.21 -5.74 10.87
C PRO A 21 0.88 -4.70 10.59
N SER A 22 1.78 -4.51 11.57
CA SER A 22 2.96 -3.69 11.35
C SER A 22 3.98 -4.44 10.51
N PHE A 23 4.90 -3.70 9.90
CA PHE A 23 6.00 -4.31 9.14
C PHE A 23 7.20 -3.37 9.11
N THR A 24 8.34 -3.92 8.69
CA THR A 24 9.56 -3.17 8.46
C THR A 24 10.02 -3.43 7.03
N VAL A 25 10.38 -2.38 6.32
CA VAL A 25 10.96 -2.45 4.98
C VAL A 25 12.33 -1.81 5.00
N THR A 26 13.16 -2.14 4.01
CA THR A 26 14.50 -1.57 3.87
C THR A 26 14.54 -0.69 2.63
N ASP A 27 15.02 0.53 2.77
CA ASP A 27 15.15 1.44 1.64
C ASP A 27 16.43 1.14 0.84
N ASN A 28 16.65 1.89 -0.25
CA ASN A 28 17.80 1.67 -1.13
C ASN A 28 19.15 1.92 -0.45
N ASP A 29 19.15 2.66 0.66
CA ASP A 29 20.37 2.95 1.42
C ASP A 29 20.61 1.94 2.54
N GLY A 30 19.77 0.91 2.63
CA GLY A 30 19.88 -0.13 3.64
C GLY A 30 19.25 0.24 4.98
N LYS A 31 18.56 1.36 5.07
CA LYS A 31 17.91 1.80 6.30
C LYS A 31 16.57 1.09 6.47
N GLU A 32 16.33 0.59 7.66
CA GLU A 32 15.03 -0.01 8.00
C GLU A 32 14.02 1.07 8.34
N VAL A 33 12.80 0.92 7.80
CA VAL A 33 11.70 1.85 8.01
C VAL A 33 10.47 1.04 8.41
N THR A 34 9.81 1.44 9.50
CA THR A 34 8.61 0.76 9.97
C THR A 34 7.35 1.39 9.37
N LEU A 35 6.25 0.63 9.39
CA LEU A 35 4.95 1.18 8.98
C LEU A 35 4.61 2.42 9.80
N GLU A 36 4.87 2.40 11.11
CA GLU A 36 4.59 3.51 12.00
C GLU A 36 5.34 4.77 11.60
N GLU A 37 6.62 4.62 11.21
CA GLU A 37 7.40 5.75 10.70
C GLU A 37 6.85 6.29 9.40
N LEU A 38 6.39 5.40 8.51
CA LEU A 38 5.81 5.79 7.22
C LEU A 38 4.47 6.52 7.38
N CYS A 39 3.74 6.23 8.43
CA CYS A 39 2.46 6.87 8.73
C CYS A 39 2.61 8.18 9.52
N GLN A 40 3.79 8.44 10.06
CA GLN A 40 4.02 9.60 10.93
C GLN A 40 3.73 10.91 10.18
N GLY A 41 2.87 11.74 10.76
CA GLY A 41 2.50 13.01 10.16
C GLY A 41 1.53 12.90 8.99
N LYS A 42 1.04 11.69 8.69
CA LYS A 42 0.09 11.45 7.60
C LYS A 42 -1.30 11.21 8.14
N LYS A 43 -2.29 11.67 7.40
CA LYS A 43 -3.70 11.47 7.77
C LYS A 43 -4.20 10.12 7.24
N TYR A 44 -3.87 9.79 6.00
CA TYR A 44 -4.23 8.51 5.37
C TYR A 44 -3.05 8.01 4.55
N VAL A 45 -2.86 6.69 4.55
CA VAL A 45 -1.79 6.02 3.82
C VAL A 45 -2.38 4.89 2.99
N LEU A 46 -2.01 4.86 1.71
CA LEU A 46 -2.39 3.76 0.81
C LEU A 46 -1.18 2.84 0.66
N ILE A 47 -1.35 1.59 1.07
CA ILE A 47 -0.32 0.56 0.89
C ILE A 47 -0.66 -0.21 -0.39
N ASP A 48 0.25 -0.15 -1.37
CA ASP A 48 0.05 -0.66 -2.71
C ASP A 48 1.04 -1.79 -2.99
N PHE A 49 0.54 -3.02 -3.11
CA PHE A 49 1.37 -4.17 -3.51
C PHE A 49 1.29 -4.35 -5.01
N TRP A 50 2.44 -4.38 -5.67
CA TRP A 50 2.53 -4.43 -7.13
C TRP A 50 3.76 -5.21 -7.58
N ALA A 51 3.97 -5.28 -8.89
CA ALA A 51 5.19 -5.82 -9.49
C ALA A 51 5.37 -5.24 -10.88
N SER A 52 6.60 -5.24 -11.37
CA SER A 52 6.93 -4.72 -12.70
C SER A 52 6.20 -5.43 -13.83
N TRP A 53 5.91 -6.72 -13.65
CA TRP A 53 5.25 -7.57 -14.66
C TRP A 53 3.72 -7.53 -14.56
N CYS A 54 3.17 -6.76 -13.63
CA CYS A 54 1.73 -6.71 -13.39
C CYS A 54 1.09 -5.58 -14.19
N ASN A 55 0.50 -5.90 -15.34
CA ASN A 55 -0.16 -4.90 -16.20
C ASN A 55 -1.27 -4.14 -15.49
N PRO A 56 -2.21 -4.79 -14.80
CA PRO A 56 -3.27 -4.05 -14.07
C PRO A 56 -2.70 -3.10 -13.02
N CYS A 57 -1.60 -3.48 -12.34
CA CYS A 57 -0.93 -2.61 -11.38
C CYS A 57 -0.40 -1.36 -12.07
N ARG A 58 0.26 -1.54 -13.21
CA ARG A 58 0.86 -0.41 -13.93
C ARG A 58 -0.21 0.50 -14.56
N LYS A 59 -1.32 -0.08 -14.99
CA LYS A 59 -2.44 0.70 -15.56
C LYS A 59 -3.10 1.61 -14.52
N GLU A 60 -3.03 1.23 -13.26
CA GLU A 60 -3.60 2.03 -12.17
C GLU A 60 -2.70 3.21 -11.78
N ILE A 61 -1.43 3.20 -12.13
CA ILE A 61 -0.47 4.24 -11.73
C ILE A 61 -0.91 5.66 -12.10
N PRO A 62 -1.42 5.93 -13.33
CA PRO A 62 -1.89 7.29 -13.62
C PRO A 62 -2.96 7.78 -12.65
N ASN A 63 -3.89 6.90 -12.27
CA ASN A 63 -4.93 7.22 -11.28
C ASN A 63 -4.32 7.52 -9.91
N LEU A 64 -3.36 6.70 -9.49
CA LEU A 64 -2.66 6.91 -8.22
C LEU A 64 -1.90 8.22 -8.20
N LYS A 65 -1.24 8.57 -9.31
CA LYS A 65 -0.51 9.85 -9.42
C LYS A 65 -1.44 11.04 -9.32
N ASN A 66 -2.61 10.97 -9.96
CA ASN A 66 -3.60 12.03 -9.89
C ASN A 66 -4.13 12.24 -8.48
N ILE A 67 -4.42 11.14 -7.78
CA ILE A 67 -4.88 11.20 -6.39
C ILE A 67 -3.77 11.76 -5.50
N TYR A 68 -2.55 11.29 -5.67
CA TYR A 68 -1.41 11.74 -4.89
C TYR A 68 -1.17 13.25 -5.08
N GLU A 69 -1.17 13.71 -6.32
CA GLU A 69 -0.99 15.13 -6.61
C GLU A 69 -2.05 16.00 -5.91
N LYS A 70 -3.28 15.51 -5.87
CA LYS A 70 -4.39 16.27 -5.28
C LYS A 70 -4.35 16.30 -3.75
N TYR A 71 -3.94 15.20 -3.11
CA TYR A 71 -4.10 15.06 -1.66
C TYR A 71 -2.80 14.96 -0.86
N ALA A 72 -1.63 14.91 -1.51
CA ALA A 72 -0.35 14.77 -0.81
C ALA A 72 -0.13 15.88 0.21
N ASP A 73 -0.46 17.12 -0.15
CA ASP A 73 -0.31 18.28 0.75
C ASP A 73 -1.35 18.31 1.86
N LYS A 74 -2.32 17.41 1.81
CA LYS A 74 -3.38 17.27 2.83
C LYS A 74 -3.13 16.07 3.75
N GLY A 75 -1.92 15.51 3.72
CA GLY A 75 -1.55 14.40 4.58
C GLY A 75 -1.80 13.02 3.98
N PHE A 76 -1.99 12.93 2.67
CA PHE A 76 -2.13 11.63 2.00
C PHE A 76 -0.76 11.12 1.56
N GLN A 77 -0.50 9.82 1.82
CA GLN A 77 0.72 9.15 1.39
C GLN A 77 0.39 7.86 0.67
N ILE A 78 1.20 7.53 -0.33
CA ILE A 78 1.18 6.22 -0.96
C ILE A 78 2.51 5.54 -0.65
N ILE A 79 2.48 4.25 -0.38
CA ILE A 79 3.65 3.40 -0.19
C ILE A 79 3.49 2.24 -1.15
N SER A 80 4.39 2.13 -2.12
CA SER A 80 4.36 1.00 -3.06
C SER A 80 5.38 -0.05 -2.65
N ILE A 81 4.93 -1.28 -2.50
CA ILE A 81 5.76 -2.41 -2.10
C ILE A 81 5.73 -3.43 -3.25
N SER A 82 6.88 -3.62 -3.91
CA SER A 82 6.98 -4.54 -5.04
C SER A 82 7.24 -5.96 -4.55
N ILE A 83 6.53 -6.91 -5.15
CA ILE A 83 6.79 -8.33 -4.92
C ILE A 83 7.69 -8.93 -6.02
N ASP A 84 8.35 -8.10 -6.81
CA ASP A 84 9.32 -8.57 -7.81
C ASP A 84 10.39 -9.44 -7.15
N LYS A 85 10.76 -10.52 -7.80
CA LYS A 85 11.82 -11.41 -7.31
C LYS A 85 13.20 -10.89 -7.66
N LYS A 86 13.29 -10.11 -8.75
CA LYS A 86 14.56 -9.56 -9.23
C LYS A 86 14.60 -8.06 -9.01
N LYS A 87 15.57 -7.61 -8.26
CA LYS A 87 15.75 -6.18 -7.99
C LYS A 87 15.91 -5.38 -9.28
N ALA A 88 16.61 -5.93 -10.28
CA ALA A 88 16.80 -5.25 -11.56
C ALA A 88 15.50 -4.95 -12.28
N ASP A 89 14.54 -5.87 -12.23
CA ASP A 89 13.21 -5.66 -12.84
C ASP A 89 12.45 -4.54 -12.15
N TRP A 90 12.50 -4.53 -10.82
CA TRP A 90 11.88 -3.48 -10.02
C TRP A 90 12.52 -2.11 -10.31
N GLU A 91 13.84 -2.04 -10.32
CA GLU A 91 14.55 -0.78 -10.58
C GLU A 91 14.23 -0.24 -11.97
N LYS A 92 14.14 -1.12 -12.97
CA LYS A 92 13.78 -0.73 -14.33
C LYS A 92 12.38 -0.15 -14.37
N ALA A 93 11.42 -0.80 -13.71
CA ALA A 93 10.03 -0.32 -13.67
C ALA A 93 9.94 1.04 -12.97
N LEU A 94 10.70 1.24 -11.88
CA LEU A 94 10.72 2.54 -11.20
C LEU A 94 11.21 3.66 -12.10
N LYS A 95 12.22 3.39 -12.94
CA LYS A 95 12.71 4.38 -13.91
C LYS A 95 11.65 4.70 -14.96
N GLU A 96 10.89 3.70 -15.38
CA GLU A 96 9.85 3.86 -16.39
C GLU A 96 8.64 4.62 -15.83
N GLU A 97 8.23 4.30 -14.61
CA GLU A 97 7.00 4.84 -14.03
C GLU A 97 7.17 6.15 -13.27
N GLN A 98 8.36 6.43 -12.74
CA GLN A 98 8.64 7.68 -12.02
C GLN A 98 7.62 7.95 -10.90
N LEU A 99 7.51 7.02 -9.95
CA LEU A 99 6.58 7.13 -8.84
C LEU A 99 7.08 8.17 -7.82
N PRO A 100 6.30 9.21 -7.50
CA PRO A 100 6.75 10.31 -6.62
C PRO A 100 6.60 10.02 -5.12
N TRP A 101 6.30 8.80 -4.74
CA TRP A 101 6.13 8.39 -3.34
C TRP A 101 7.11 7.28 -2.96
N PRO A 102 7.22 6.94 -1.67
CA PRO A 102 8.15 5.90 -1.23
C PRO A 102 7.88 4.54 -1.87
N ASN A 103 8.95 3.89 -2.29
CA ASN A 103 8.92 2.61 -2.97
C ASN A 103 9.89 1.65 -2.32
N TYR A 104 9.44 0.42 -2.07
CA TYR A 104 10.24 -0.60 -1.43
C TYR A 104 10.12 -1.92 -2.19
N LEU A 105 11.22 -2.67 -2.19
CA LEU A 105 11.20 -4.04 -2.71
C LEU A 105 11.02 -4.97 -1.52
N ASP A 106 9.96 -5.77 -1.56
CA ASP A 106 9.71 -6.77 -0.53
C ASP A 106 10.62 -7.98 -0.77
N ASN A 107 11.14 -8.55 0.32
CA ASN A 107 11.87 -9.81 0.28
C ASN A 107 10.94 -11.01 0.50
N GLY A 108 9.64 -10.77 0.48
CA GLY A 108 8.62 -11.78 0.72
C GLY A 108 7.96 -11.66 2.10
N ASP A 109 8.58 -10.93 3.02
CA ASP A 109 8.11 -10.85 4.41
C ASP A 109 6.80 -10.06 4.54
N VAL A 110 6.71 -8.88 3.93
CA VAL A 110 5.53 -8.04 4.07
C VAL A 110 4.34 -8.67 3.36
N ALA A 111 4.54 -9.19 2.16
CA ALA A 111 3.50 -9.89 1.42
C ALA A 111 2.99 -11.10 2.20
N ALA A 112 3.89 -11.83 2.90
CA ALA A 112 3.51 -12.97 3.73
C ALA A 112 2.69 -12.52 4.94
N ILE A 113 3.13 -11.45 5.62
CA ILE A 113 2.41 -10.90 6.79
C ILE A 113 1.00 -10.48 6.39
N TYR A 114 0.85 -9.85 5.23
CA TYR A 114 -0.44 -9.39 4.72
C TYR A 114 -1.18 -10.46 3.91
N LYS A 115 -0.58 -11.66 3.78
CA LYS A 115 -1.15 -12.81 3.04
C LYS A 115 -1.59 -12.41 1.64
N VAL A 116 -0.76 -11.63 0.96
CA VAL A 116 -1.02 -11.17 -0.40
C VAL A 116 -0.91 -12.35 -1.35
N LYS A 117 -2.00 -12.72 -2.02
CA LYS A 117 -2.06 -13.85 -2.94
C LYS A 117 -2.18 -13.43 -4.39
N MET A 118 -2.58 -12.20 -4.63
CA MET A 118 -2.72 -11.65 -5.97
C MET A 118 -2.44 -10.16 -5.92
N ILE A 119 -2.06 -9.59 -7.06
CA ILE A 119 -1.85 -8.17 -7.20
C ILE A 119 -2.63 -7.65 -8.42
N PRO A 120 -3.05 -6.38 -8.44
CA PRO A 120 -2.83 -5.38 -7.38
C PRO A 120 -3.65 -5.67 -6.13
N THR A 121 -3.06 -5.41 -4.97
CA THR A 121 -3.74 -5.45 -3.68
C THR A 121 -3.41 -4.17 -2.95
N MET A 122 -4.42 -3.46 -2.49
CA MET A 122 -4.23 -2.16 -1.83
C MET A 122 -5.02 -2.11 -0.53
N TYR A 123 -4.41 -1.47 0.48
CA TYR A 123 -5.05 -1.22 1.76
C TYR A 123 -4.93 0.25 2.10
N LEU A 124 -6.06 0.88 2.42
CA LEU A 124 -6.09 2.28 2.83
C LEU A 124 -6.26 2.33 4.35
N ILE A 125 -5.33 2.99 5.02
CA ILE A 125 -5.33 3.08 6.48
C ILE A 125 -5.29 4.53 6.94
N ASP A 126 -5.73 4.75 8.19
CA ASP A 126 -5.59 6.06 8.83
C ASP A 126 -4.26 6.15 9.57
N SER A 127 -4.01 7.27 10.27
CA SER A 127 -2.78 7.53 10.98
C SER A 127 -2.50 6.55 12.12
N ASN A 128 -3.53 5.86 12.60
CA ASN A 128 -3.40 4.87 13.67
C ASN A 128 -3.25 3.44 13.14
N GLY A 129 -3.16 3.29 11.81
CA GLY A 129 -3.05 1.98 11.18
C GLY A 129 -4.37 1.22 11.09
N ILE A 130 -5.49 1.93 11.26
CA ILE A 130 -6.81 1.33 11.14
C ILE A 130 -7.22 1.31 9.67
N MET A 131 -7.63 0.14 9.19
CA MET A 131 -8.06 0.00 7.80
C MET A 131 -9.37 0.72 7.55
N VAL A 132 -9.38 1.62 6.57
CA VAL A 132 -10.57 2.37 6.16
C VAL A 132 -11.05 1.97 4.77
N GLY A 133 -10.26 1.19 4.04
CA GLY A 133 -10.66 0.66 2.74
C GLY A 133 -9.69 -0.40 2.26
N GLU A 134 -10.17 -1.32 1.41
CA GLU A 134 -9.32 -2.35 0.81
C GLU A 134 -9.71 -2.60 -0.65
N ASN A 135 -8.70 -2.90 -1.46
CA ASN A 135 -8.85 -3.30 -2.86
C ASN A 135 -9.71 -2.35 -3.69
N LEU A 136 -9.56 -1.06 -3.41
CA LEU A 136 -10.22 0.00 -4.15
C LEU A 136 -9.32 0.40 -5.32
N ARG A 137 -9.90 0.56 -6.50
CA ARG A 137 -9.18 0.98 -7.71
C ARG A 137 -10.04 1.91 -8.54
N GLY A 138 -9.39 2.66 -9.44
CA GLY A 138 -10.07 3.52 -10.39
C GLY A 138 -10.98 4.51 -9.68
N GLU A 139 -12.18 4.67 -10.20
CA GLU A 139 -13.15 5.64 -9.67
C GLU A 139 -13.56 5.33 -8.22
N THR A 140 -13.64 4.05 -7.87
CA THR A 140 -13.99 3.65 -6.50
C THR A 140 -12.98 4.19 -5.49
N LEU A 141 -11.69 4.14 -5.83
CA LEU A 141 -10.64 4.70 -4.98
C LEU A 141 -10.74 6.22 -4.92
N VAL A 142 -10.93 6.87 -6.07
CA VAL A 142 -11.09 8.33 -6.14
C VAL A 142 -12.22 8.79 -5.22
N GLN A 143 -13.37 8.12 -5.31
CA GLN A 143 -14.55 8.47 -4.49
C GLN A 143 -14.30 8.26 -3.00
N LYS A 144 -13.64 7.15 -2.64
CA LYS A 144 -13.35 6.87 -1.23
C LYS A 144 -12.42 7.93 -0.62
N ILE A 145 -11.37 8.30 -1.34
CA ILE A 145 -10.44 9.33 -0.87
C ILE A 145 -11.18 10.67 -0.74
N ALA A 146 -11.96 11.05 -1.74
CA ALA A 146 -12.73 12.30 -1.70
C ALA A 146 -13.68 12.32 -0.49
N GLU A 147 -14.36 11.22 -0.23
CA GLU A 147 -15.26 11.07 0.90
C GLU A 147 -14.54 11.28 2.24
N LEU A 148 -13.37 10.65 2.39
CA LEU A 148 -12.58 10.76 3.62
C LEU A 148 -12.10 12.20 3.87
N TYR A 149 -11.76 12.93 2.82
CA TYR A 149 -11.24 14.29 2.95
C TYR A 149 -12.34 15.36 3.01
N ASN A 150 -13.55 15.03 2.66
CA ASN A 150 -14.68 15.97 2.70
C ASN A 150 -15.48 15.90 4.00
N ASN A 151 -15.11 14.99 4.89
CA ASN A 151 -15.80 14.87 6.19
C ASN A 151 -15.05 15.57 7.31
#